data_9ea24813def7285985882cb6a12a4e7d
#
_entry.id   9ea24813def7285985882cb6a12a4e7d
#
_cell.length_a   1.000
_cell.length_b   1.000
_cell.length_c   1.000
_cell.angle_alpha   90.00
_cell.angle_beta   90.00
_cell.angle_gamma   90.00
#
_symmetry.space_group_name_H-M   'P 1'
#
loop_
_entity.id
_entity.type
_entity.pdbx_description
1 polymer ?
#
loop_
_entity_poly.entity_id
_entity_poly.type
_entity_poly.pdbx_seq_one_letter_code
_entity_poly.pdbx_strand_id
1 'polypeptide(L)'
;MKKTSILKRLLSIAVCIVLIAATGLMLTSCGSNDKDVTPAPTPSQTVSTKPGDGYGSSAEDRGTGKVSFIFRVTDDQGYDSLFRIHTDEKYVGQALMNVGLIAGEEGDYGLYVKIVNGITADYDTDKSYWAFYVNNEYAMTGVDQTEIKADAEYHLKYTKDE
;
A
#
# COMPACT_ATOMS: atom_id res chain seq x y z
N MET A 1 -15.84 -38.14 5.60
CA MET A 1 -16.54 -37.14 4.76
C MET A 1 -15.60 -36.04 4.23
N LYS A 2 -14.32 -36.32 3.86
CA LYS A 2 -13.36 -35.32 3.36
C LYS A 2 -13.00 -35.46 1.85
N LYS A 3 -13.45 -36.52 1.18
CA LYS A 3 -13.11 -36.79 -0.24
C LYS A 3 -13.87 -35.95 -1.28
N THR A 4 -15.07 -35.50 -0.96
CA THR A 4 -15.93 -34.72 -1.90
C THR A 4 -15.50 -33.27 -2.07
N SER A 5 -14.82 -32.68 -1.08
CA SER A 5 -14.31 -31.29 -1.15
C SER A 5 -13.07 -31.16 -2.06
N ILE A 6 -12.20 -32.15 -2.08
CA ILE A 6 -10.99 -32.17 -2.90
C ILE A 6 -11.35 -32.34 -4.38
N LEU A 7 -12.33 -33.20 -4.67
CA LEU A 7 -12.79 -33.45 -6.05
C LEU A 7 -13.43 -32.20 -6.69
N LYS A 8 -14.19 -31.40 -5.92
CA LYS A 8 -14.77 -30.13 -6.39
C LYS A 8 -13.70 -29.06 -6.67
N ARG A 9 -12.64 -29.02 -5.87
CA ARG A 9 -11.51 -28.07 -6.09
C ARG A 9 -10.69 -28.43 -7.32
N LEU A 10 -10.45 -29.70 -7.56
CA LEU A 10 -9.72 -30.18 -8.76
C LEU A 10 -10.51 -29.98 -10.04
N LEU A 11 -11.85 -30.12 -10.00
CA LEU A 11 -12.72 -29.89 -11.16
C LEU A 11 -12.77 -28.39 -11.53
N SER A 12 -12.73 -27.47 -10.55
CA SER A 12 -12.70 -26.03 -10.78
C SER A 12 -11.40 -25.56 -11.46
N ILE A 13 -10.26 -26.15 -11.08
CA ILE A 13 -8.96 -25.82 -11.68
C ILE A 13 -8.88 -26.31 -13.14
N ALA A 14 -9.42 -27.49 -13.43
CA ALA A 14 -9.42 -28.05 -14.79
C ALA A 14 -10.27 -27.21 -15.78
N VAL A 15 -11.39 -26.63 -15.32
CA VAL A 15 -12.25 -25.76 -16.14
C VAL A 15 -11.59 -24.42 -16.45
N CYS A 16 -10.81 -23.84 -15.52
CA CYS A 16 -10.07 -22.60 -15.75
C CYS A 16 -8.95 -22.75 -16.80
N ILE A 17 -8.29 -23.90 -16.87
CA ILE A 17 -7.18 -24.14 -17.82
C ILE A 17 -7.69 -24.25 -19.26
N VAL A 18 -8.88 -24.80 -19.48
CA VAL A 18 -9.48 -24.97 -20.82
C VAL A 18 -9.93 -23.64 -21.43
N LEU A 19 -10.29 -22.64 -20.61
CA LEU A 19 -10.77 -21.32 -21.08
C LEU A 19 -9.63 -20.38 -21.52
N ILE A 20 -8.37 -20.64 -21.17
CA ILE A 20 -7.22 -19.78 -21.52
C ILE A 20 -6.64 -20.13 -22.90
N ALA A 21 -6.96 -21.30 -23.48
CA ALA A 21 -6.39 -21.77 -24.74
C ALA A 21 -7.11 -21.28 -26.01
N ALA A 22 -8.19 -20.48 -25.91
CA ALA A 22 -9.05 -20.13 -27.06
C ALA A 22 -8.96 -18.69 -27.55
N THR A 23 -8.04 -17.84 -27.01
CA THR A 23 -7.89 -16.44 -27.45
C THR A 23 -6.44 -16.11 -27.84
N GLY A 24 -5.97 -16.78 -28.87
CA GLY A 24 -4.73 -16.42 -29.55
C GLY A 24 -4.92 -16.43 -31.06
N LEU A 25 -4.84 -15.28 -31.67
CA LEU A 25 -4.58 -14.93 -33.06
C LEU A 25 -5.58 -13.94 -33.65
N MET A 26 -5.19 -12.68 -33.75
CA MET A 26 -5.28 -11.88 -34.98
C MET A 26 -4.28 -10.73 -34.91
N LEU A 27 -3.36 -10.75 -35.83
CA LEU A 27 -2.30 -9.81 -36.10
C LEU A 27 -2.76 -8.72 -37.08
N THR A 28 -2.10 -7.56 -36.90
CA THR A 28 -1.77 -6.54 -37.93
C THR A 28 -2.88 -5.76 -38.60
N SER A 29 -2.87 -4.45 -38.36
CA SER A 29 -2.84 -3.46 -39.42
C SER A 29 -2.38 -2.09 -38.92
N CYS A 30 -1.33 -1.54 -39.51
CA CYS A 30 -0.96 -0.12 -39.47
C CYS A 30 -2.03 0.73 -40.19
N GLY A 31 -2.36 1.90 -39.58
CA GLY A 31 -3.18 2.92 -40.26
C GLY A 31 -3.38 4.12 -39.32
N SER A 32 -2.70 5.23 -39.64
CA SER A 32 -2.77 6.54 -38.98
C SER A 32 -4.20 7.10 -38.94
N ASN A 33 -4.62 7.69 -37.85
CA ASN A 33 -5.12 9.04 -37.61
C ASN A 33 -5.98 9.16 -36.35
N ASP A 34 -5.52 10.06 -35.50
CA ASP A 34 -6.24 11.00 -34.64
C ASP A 34 -7.53 10.61 -33.92
N LYS A 35 -7.40 10.75 -32.60
CA LYS A 35 -8.32 11.25 -31.58
C LYS A 35 -8.79 10.25 -30.54
N ASP A 36 -8.55 10.69 -29.31
CA ASP A 36 -9.18 10.29 -28.06
C ASP A 36 -8.84 8.88 -27.53
N VAL A 37 -7.69 8.79 -26.87
CA VAL A 37 -7.37 7.69 -25.98
C VAL A 37 -7.18 8.25 -24.57
N THR A 38 -8.19 8.06 -23.74
CA THR A 38 -8.04 8.13 -22.28
C THR A 38 -6.94 7.14 -21.88
N PRO A 39 -5.82 7.58 -21.28
CA PRO A 39 -4.76 6.64 -20.87
C PRO A 39 -5.26 5.79 -19.71
N ALA A 40 -5.19 4.47 -19.86
CA ALA A 40 -5.27 3.56 -18.75
C ALA A 40 -4.13 3.87 -17.75
N PRO A 41 -4.35 3.78 -16.43
CA PRO A 41 -3.32 4.07 -15.43
C PRO A 41 -2.16 3.09 -15.61
N THR A 42 -1.03 3.60 -16.07
CA THR A 42 0.26 2.92 -16.01
C THR A 42 0.61 2.71 -14.52
N PRO A 43 1.03 1.51 -14.08
CA PRO A 43 1.49 1.33 -12.71
C PRO A 43 2.71 2.24 -12.49
N SER A 44 2.54 3.28 -11.67
CA SER A 44 3.62 4.16 -11.23
C SER A 44 4.64 3.34 -10.43
N GLN A 45 5.90 3.41 -10.85
CA GLN A 45 6.98 2.76 -10.12
C GLN A 45 7.25 3.53 -8.83
N THR A 46 7.12 2.85 -7.69
CA THR A 46 7.54 3.38 -6.39
C THR A 46 9.04 3.62 -6.42
N VAL A 47 9.46 4.86 -6.31
CA VAL A 47 10.89 5.20 -6.21
C VAL A 47 11.26 5.24 -4.73
N SER A 48 12.08 4.29 -4.30
CA SER A 48 12.62 4.23 -2.94
C SER A 48 13.96 4.95 -2.90
N THR A 49 14.12 5.93 -2.03
CA THR A 49 15.35 6.72 -1.88
C THR A 49 15.97 6.54 -0.50
N LYS A 50 17.32 6.43 -0.46
CA LYS A 50 18.08 6.33 0.79
C LYS A 50 18.09 7.67 1.54
N PRO A 51 18.05 7.69 2.90
CA PRO A 51 18.13 8.92 3.68
C PRO A 51 19.37 9.73 3.35
N GLY A 52 19.20 11.00 2.95
CA GLY A 52 20.30 11.92 2.67
C GLY A 52 20.39 12.44 1.23
N ASP A 53 19.74 11.79 0.28
CA ASP A 53 19.63 12.32 -1.08
C ASP A 53 18.39 13.22 -1.13
N GLY A 54 18.59 14.51 -1.26
CA GLY A 54 17.52 15.51 -1.19
C GLY A 54 16.33 15.15 -2.07
N TYR A 55 15.13 15.45 -1.59
CA TYR A 55 13.81 15.17 -2.14
C TYR A 55 13.73 15.34 -3.68
N GLY A 56 14.09 14.29 -4.41
CA GLY A 56 13.95 14.18 -5.87
C GLY A 56 12.89 13.18 -6.31
N SER A 57 12.24 12.49 -5.36
CA SER A 57 11.20 11.51 -5.66
C SER A 57 9.84 12.16 -5.59
N SER A 58 9.11 12.17 -6.70
CA SER A 58 7.68 12.51 -6.67
C SER A 58 6.94 11.47 -5.85
N ALA A 59 6.10 11.93 -4.90
CA ALA A 59 5.23 11.05 -4.15
C ALA A 59 4.30 10.30 -5.10
N GLU A 60 4.07 9.01 -4.83
CA GLU A 60 3.09 8.20 -5.57
C GLU A 60 1.68 8.54 -5.08
N ASP A 61 0.77 8.91 -6.01
CA ASP A 61 -0.62 9.20 -5.67
C ASP A 61 -1.41 7.92 -5.40
N ARG A 62 -2.13 7.86 -4.27
CA ARG A 62 -2.97 6.74 -3.85
C ARG A 62 -4.32 7.20 -3.33
N GLY A 63 -5.36 6.39 -3.57
CA GLY A 63 -6.72 6.66 -3.10
C GLY A 63 -7.45 7.75 -3.89
N THR A 64 -8.60 8.15 -3.38
CA THR A 64 -9.47 9.19 -3.94
C THR A 64 -10.16 9.93 -2.80
N GLY A 65 -10.36 11.24 -2.94
CA GLY A 65 -11.00 12.06 -1.91
C GLY A 65 -10.63 13.53 -2.04
N LYS A 66 -11.22 14.36 -1.19
CA LYS A 66 -11.07 15.83 -1.21
C LYS A 66 -9.90 16.33 -0.38
N VAL A 67 -9.46 15.52 0.59
CA VAL A 67 -8.34 15.85 1.46
C VAL A 67 -7.13 15.06 1.00
N SER A 68 -5.95 15.66 1.02
CA SER A 68 -4.71 14.94 0.77
C SER A 68 -3.68 15.22 1.86
N PHE A 69 -2.78 14.25 2.06
CA PHE A 69 -1.64 14.35 2.95
C PHE A 69 -0.45 13.54 2.41
N ILE A 70 0.74 13.81 2.94
CA ILE A 70 1.93 13.03 2.62
C ILE A 70 2.08 11.89 3.63
N PHE A 71 2.27 10.68 3.11
CA PHE A 71 2.61 9.52 3.90
C PHE A 71 4.01 9.03 3.52
N ARG A 72 4.92 9.03 4.49
CA ARG A 72 6.28 8.53 4.36
C ARG A 72 6.41 7.18 5.06
N VAL A 73 7.12 6.27 4.43
CA VAL A 73 7.51 4.98 4.98
C VAL A 73 9.03 4.90 4.94
N THR A 74 9.68 4.71 6.10
CA THR A 74 11.09 4.31 6.14
C THR A 74 11.17 2.82 6.44
N ASP A 75 11.73 2.06 5.51
CA ASP A 75 11.80 0.60 5.58
C ASP A 75 12.90 0.09 6.54
N ASP A 76 13.07 -1.24 6.61
CA ASP A 76 14.06 -1.94 7.45
C ASP A 76 15.51 -1.72 6.97
N GLN A 77 15.71 -1.23 5.74
CA GLN A 77 17.02 -0.85 5.18
C GLN A 77 17.29 0.64 5.30
N GLY A 78 16.31 1.43 5.78
CA GLY A 78 16.40 2.87 5.93
C GLY A 78 16.10 3.65 4.64
N TYR A 79 15.44 3.05 3.64
CA TYR A 79 14.98 3.76 2.45
C TYR A 79 13.60 4.36 2.67
N ASP A 80 13.41 5.58 2.15
CA ASP A 80 12.13 6.27 2.20
C ASP A 80 11.30 6.03 0.94
N SER A 81 10.03 5.69 1.15
CA SER A 81 8.97 5.70 0.13
C SER A 81 7.97 6.79 0.47
N LEU A 82 7.56 7.60 -0.52
CA LEU A 82 6.64 8.72 -0.36
C LEU A 82 5.34 8.47 -1.13
N PHE A 83 4.23 8.67 -0.46
CA PHE A 83 2.89 8.56 -1.01
C PHE A 83 2.11 9.84 -0.76
N ARG A 84 1.33 10.28 -1.75
CA ARG A 84 0.29 11.29 -1.56
C ARG A 84 -1.05 10.57 -1.47
N ILE A 85 -1.66 10.63 -0.31
CA ILE A 85 -2.91 9.94 -0.05
C ILE A 85 -4.07 10.91 -0.24
N HIS A 86 -5.02 10.53 -1.09
CA HIS A 86 -6.28 11.23 -1.28
C HIS A 86 -7.40 10.47 -0.58
N THR A 87 -8.20 11.14 0.25
CA THR A 87 -9.21 10.47 1.06
C THR A 87 -10.35 11.41 1.47
N ASP A 88 -11.49 10.82 1.84
CA ASP A 88 -12.57 11.48 2.58
C ASP A 88 -12.69 10.93 4.02
N GLU A 89 -11.74 10.06 4.44
CA GLU A 89 -11.71 9.52 5.79
C GLU A 89 -11.32 10.58 6.82
N LYS A 90 -11.75 10.34 8.06
CA LYS A 90 -11.44 11.22 9.18
C LYS A 90 -10.07 10.92 9.81
N TYR A 91 -9.70 9.64 9.86
CA TYR A 91 -8.52 9.17 10.57
C TYR A 91 -7.47 8.58 9.63
N VAL A 92 -6.20 8.79 9.98
CA VAL A 92 -5.04 8.35 9.20
C VAL A 92 -5.04 6.84 8.99
N GLY A 93 -5.30 6.07 10.05
CA GLY A 93 -5.31 4.60 9.98
C GLY A 93 -6.31 4.07 8.95
N GLN A 94 -7.54 4.59 8.97
CA GLN A 94 -8.58 4.16 8.02
C GLN A 94 -8.20 4.50 6.57
N ALA A 95 -7.67 5.71 6.34
CA ALA A 95 -7.23 6.11 5.00
C ALA A 95 -6.11 5.21 4.47
N LEU A 96 -5.12 4.89 5.30
CA LEU A 96 -3.98 4.04 4.91
C LEU A 96 -4.38 2.57 4.71
N MET A 97 -5.31 2.05 5.51
CA MET A 97 -5.88 0.70 5.31
C MET A 97 -6.67 0.61 4.01
N ASN A 98 -7.48 1.62 3.69
CA ASN A 98 -8.31 1.63 2.48
C ASN A 98 -7.46 1.60 1.19
N VAL A 99 -6.26 2.18 1.21
CA VAL A 99 -5.33 2.13 0.07
C VAL A 99 -4.33 0.95 0.14
N GLY A 100 -4.47 0.09 1.15
CA GLY A 100 -3.66 -1.13 1.30
C GLY A 100 -2.20 -0.88 1.70
N LEU A 101 -1.89 0.29 2.26
CA LEU A 101 -0.52 0.64 2.68
C LEU A 101 -0.19 0.16 4.08
N ILE A 102 -1.19 -0.05 4.95
CA ILE A 102 -0.98 -0.63 6.28
C ILE A 102 -1.94 -1.77 6.56
N ALA A 103 -1.51 -2.69 7.41
CA ALA A 103 -2.35 -3.69 8.04
C ALA A 103 -1.86 -3.97 9.47
N GLY A 104 -2.76 -4.45 10.31
CA GLY A 104 -2.45 -4.73 11.70
C GLY A 104 -3.57 -5.46 12.41
N GLU A 105 -3.51 -5.50 13.72
CA GLU A 105 -4.46 -6.17 14.59
C GLU A 105 -5.03 -5.17 15.60
N GLU A 106 -6.32 -5.29 15.93
CA GLU A 106 -6.94 -4.53 17.00
C GLU A 106 -6.37 -4.98 18.34
N GLY A 107 -5.87 -4.03 19.12
CA GLY A 107 -5.34 -4.24 20.47
C GLY A 107 -6.08 -3.38 21.50
N ASP A 108 -5.69 -3.53 22.75
CA ASP A 108 -6.31 -2.80 23.90
C ASP A 108 -6.17 -1.27 23.78
N TYR A 109 -5.20 -0.80 23.00
CA TYR A 109 -4.89 0.63 22.81
C TYR A 109 -5.19 1.13 21.38
N GLY A 110 -5.91 0.36 20.58
CA GLY A 110 -6.24 0.65 19.19
C GLY A 110 -5.47 -0.24 18.20
N LEU A 111 -5.36 0.21 16.95
CA LEU A 111 -4.73 -0.55 15.88
C LEU A 111 -3.22 -0.70 16.11
N TYR A 112 -2.77 -1.93 16.33
CA TYR A 112 -1.36 -2.29 16.32
C TYR A 112 -0.92 -2.58 14.87
N VAL A 113 -0.18 -1.63 14.28
CA VAL A 113 0.28 -1.74 12.90
C VAL A 113 1.41 -2.76 12.80
N LYS A 114 1.22 -3.83 12.01
CA LYS A 114 2.22 -4.89 11.78
C LYS A 114 2.83 -4.84 10.39
N ILE A 115 2.07 -4.43 9.39
CA ILE A 115 2.52 -4.41 8.00
C ILE A 115 2.41 -2.99 7.47
N VAL A 116 3.49 -2.48 6.86
CA VAL A 116 3.51 -1.20 6.16
C VAL A 116 4.20 -1.39 4.82
N ASN A 117 3.53 -0.99 3.75
CA ASN A 117 4.03 -1.12 2.36
C ASN A 117 4.57 -2.54 2.05
N GLY A 118 3.88 -3.58 2.58
CA GLY A 118 4.24 -4.97 2.40
C GLY A 118 5.35 -5.50 3.31
N ILE A 119 5.96 -4.67 4.16
CA ILE A 119 7.02 -5.06 5.10
C ILE A 119 6.40 -5.32 6.47
N THR A 120 6.70 -6.48 7.04
CA THR A 120 6.21 -6.87 8.37
C THR A 120 7.21 -6.49 9.46
N ALA A 121 6.71 -5.91 10.56
CA ALA A 121 7.42 -5.76 11.82
C ALA A 121 6.70 -6.59 12.90
N ASP A 122 7.46 -7.34 13.70
CA ASP A 122 6.91 -8.21 14.74
C ASP A 122 7.78 -8.16 15.99
N TYR A 123 7.27 -7.47 17.01
CA TYR A 123 7.99 -7.25 18.27
C TYR A 123 8.31 -8.55 19.03
N ASP A 124 7.42 -9.54 18.95
CA ASP A 124 7.63 -10.82 19.64
C ASP A 124 8.73 -11.65 18.99
N THR A 125 8.87 -11.54 17.67
CA THR A 125 9.84 -12.31 16.91
C THR A 125 11.22 -11.68 16.87
N ASP A 126 11.32 -10.37 16.60
CA ASP A 126 12.62 -9.75 16.32
C ASP A 126 12.77 -8.33 16.92
N LYS A 127 11.88 -7.96 17.83
CA LYS A 127 11.83 -6.65 18.51
C LYS A 127 11.62 -5.48 17.57
N SER A 128 11.06 -5.74 16.38
CA SER A 128 10.73 -4.69 15.43
C SER A 128 9.30 -4.18 15.60
N TYR A 129 9.10 -2.92 15.28
CA TYR A 129 7.81 -2.25 15.29
C TYR A 129 7.78 -1.05 14.35
N TRP A 130 6.60 -0.55 14.03
CA TRP A 130 6.42 0.65 13.23
C TRP A 130 6.22 1.88 14.13
N ALA A 131 7.26 2.69 14.25
CA ALA A 131 7.21 3.96 14.99
C ALA A 131 6.45 5.01 14.18
N PHE A 132 5.44 5.64 14.78
CA PHE A 132 4.58 6.61 14.12
C PHE A 132 4.98 8.05 14.46
N TYR A 133 5.04 8.90 13.43
CA TYR A 133 5.38 10.32 13.54
C TYR A 133 4.36 11.17 12.79
N VAL A 134 4.11 12.37 13.30
CA VAL A 134 3.31 13.42 12.66
C VAL A 134 4.17 14.67 12.53
N ASN A 135 4.40 15.16 11.31
CA ASN A 135 5.28 16.28 11.00
C ASN A 135 6.68 16.16 11.67
N ASN A 136 7.28 14.96 11.60
CA ASN A 136 8.56 14.59 12.21
C ASN A 136 8.60 14.53 13.75
N GLU A 137 7.48 14.69 14.44
CA GLU A 137 7.39 14.50 15.90
C GLU A 137 6.79 13.11 16.19
N TYR A 138 7.38 12.40 17.18
CA TYR A 138 6.86 11.10 17.61
C TYR A 138 5.42 11.25 18.10
N ALA A 139 4.50 10.49 17.52
CA ALA A 139 3.09 10.60 17.84
C ALA A 139 2.75 9.96 19.20
N MET A 140 1.93 10.65 19.98
CA MET A 140 1.44 10.15 21.27
C MET A 140 0.15 9.33 21.16
N THR A 141 -0.41 9.24 19.95
CA THR A 141 -1.63 8.47 19.62
C THR A 141 -1.37 7.54 18.45
N GLY A 142 -2.14 6.47 18.34
CA GLY A 142 -2.09 5.55 17.20
C GLY A 142 -2.62 6.19 15.90
N VAL A 143 -2.34 5.54 14.78
CA VAL A 143 -2.80 6.00 13.46
C VAL A 143 -4.33 6.03 13.36
N ASP A 144 -5.02 5.12 14.06
CA ASP A 144 -6.47 4.98 14.11
C ASP A 144 -7.17 6.08 14.91
N GLN A 145 -6.44 6.76 15.80
CA GLN A 145 -6.93 7.85 16.64
C GLN A 145 -6.44 9.23 16.16
N THR A 146 -5.54 9.27 15.18
CA THR A 146 -4.99 10.50 14.64
C THR A 146 -5.86 11.04 13.53
N GLU A 147 -6.46 12.24 13.75
CA GLU A 147 -7.27 12.91 12.73
C GLU A 147 -6.40 13.45 11.59
N ILE A 148 -6.90 13.29 10.35
CA ILE A 148 -6.22 13.80 9.16
C ILE A 148 -6.26 15.32 9.13
N LYS A 149 -5.10 15.93 8.92
CA LYS A 149 -4.92 17.36 8.61
C LYS A 149 -4.42 17.48 7.18
N ALA A 150 -5.03 18.38 6.41
CA ALA A 150 -4.57 18.63 5.04
C ALA A 150 -3.11 19.08 5.04
N ASP A 151 -2.35 18.58 4.05
CA ASP A 151 -0.93 18.89 3.84
C ASP A 151 0.01 18.50 5.00
N ALA A 152 -0.48 17.75 5.99
CA ALA A 152 0.39 17.18 7.02
C ALA A 152 1.23 16.02 6.44
N GLU A 153 2.37 15.75 7.07
CA GLU A 153 3.17 14.56 6.84
C GLU A 153 2.95 13.56 7.97
N TYR A 154 2.56 12.34 7.60
CA TYR A 154 2.50 11.18 8.49
C TYR A 154 3.57 10.19 8.08
N HIS A 155 4.30 9.65 9.05
CA HIS A 155 5.44 8.80 8.79
C HIS A 155 5.41 7.56 9.68
N LEU A 156 5.53 6.39 9.06
CA LEU A 156 5.79 5.13 9.73
C LEU A 156 7.23 4.68 9.44
N LYS A 157 8.01 4.53 10.49
CA LYS A 157 9.42 4.15 10.42
C LYS A 157 9.62 2.78 11.05
N TYR A 158 10.22 1.86 10.29
CA TYR A 158 10.67 0.58 10.84
C TYR A 158 11.73 0.80 11.91
N THR A 159 11.50 0.27 13.08
CA THR A 159 12.35 0.47 14.24
C THR A 159 12.59 -0.87 14.95
N LYS A 160 13.78 -1.07 15.48
CA LYS A 160 14.13 -2.21 16.36
C LYS A 160 14.57 -1.69 17.70
N ASP A 161 14.10 -2.35 18.76
CA ASP A 161 14.68 -2.21 20.10
C ASP A 161 15.94 -3.08 20.19
N GLU A 162 16.99 -2.53 20.80
CA GLU A 162 18.26 -3.22 21.09
C GLU A 162 18.15 -4.17 22.30
#